data_ead5f90d69673c6fdea38f92da4ef809
#
_entry.id   ead5f90d69673c6fdea38f92da4ef809
#
_cell.length_a   1.000
_cell.length_b   1.000
_cell.length_c   1.000
_cell.angle_alpha   90.00
_cell.angle_beta   90.00
_cell.angle_gamma   90.00
#
_symmetry.space_group_name_H-M   'P 1'
#
loop_
_entity.id
_entity.type
_entity.pdbx_description
1 polymer ?
#
loop_
_entity_poly.entity_id
_entity_poly.type
_entity_poly.pdbx_seq_one_letter_code
_entity_poly.pdbx_strand_id
1 'polypeptide(L)'
;MQIIPAIDIKDGKVVRLTKGDFLRVEVYSEDPIDVAKKWQDAGAKLIHVVDLDGARYGTLKNFEVVRKLAKSVKVPIEFGGGIRDEENINRVLEAGVSYVVLGTKALDEKFLKSVLDKFGDKIIVSIDSKDETVAVCGWQESGNTDPVKFAKEMEKSGVSRLIYTDVSKDGTLQGPNFFNIEKILDATNIEVVASGGISSVEDLRRLKSYEKKGLAGVIVGKAIYEGKIDLKDAIKELD
;
A
#
# COMPACT_ATOMS: atom_id res chain seq x y z
N MET A 1 -1.83 4.21 15.61
CA MET A 1 -2.19 4.06 14.16
C MET A 1 -1.22 4.91 13.37
N GLN A 2 -0.45 4.30 12.48
CA GLN A 2 0.59 4.98 11.70
C GLN A 2 0.01 5.69 10.47
N ILE A 3 0.46 6.91 10.16
CA ILE A 3 0.13 7.61 8.91
C ILE A 3 1.26 7.35 7.91
N ILE A 4 0.94 6.69 6.80
CA ILE A 4 1.89 6.20 5.80
C ILE A 4 1.66 6.95 4.49
N PRO A 5 2.55 7.89 4.11
CA PRO A 5 2.43 8.58 2.83
C PRO A 5 2.78 7.63 1.66
N ALA A 6 2.06 7.77 0.54
CA ALA A 6 2.23 6.93 -0.64
C ALA A 6 2.96 7.65 -1.78
N ILE A 7 3.85 6.92 -2.46
CA ILE A 7 4.54 7.32 -3.69
C ILE A 7 4.26 6.28 -4.76
N ASP A 8 3.41 6.61 -5.73
CA ASP A 8 3.19 5.79 -6.90
C ASP A 8 4.16 6.22 -8.02
N ILE A 9 4.89 5.26 -8.57
CA ILE A 9 5.88 5.50 -9.62
C ILE A 9 5.37 4.96 -10.94
N LYS A 10 5.32 5.83 -11.96
CA LYS A 10 5.04 5.48 -13.35
C LYS A 10 5.99 6.22 -14.28
N ASP A 11 6.63 5.50 -15.19
CA ASP A 11 7.64 6.07 -16.11
C ASP A 11 8.72 6.89 -15.37
N GLY A 12 9.13 6.44 -14.17
CA GLY A 12 10.12 7.10 -13.31
C GLY A 12 9.64 8.32 -12.53
N LYS A 13 8.38 8.73 -12.66
CA LYS A 13 7.78 9.92 -12.05
C LYS A 13 6.81 9.57 -10.94
N VAL A 14 6.57 10.52 -10.02
CA VAL A 14 5.52 10.41 -9.02
C VAL A 14 4.19 10.78 -9.61
N VAL A 15 3.25 9.85 -9.56
CA VAL A 15 1.91 10.03 -10.13
C VAL A 15 0.81 9.59 -9.15
N ARG A 16 -0.42 9.94 -9.46
CA ARG A 16 -1.63 9.33 -8.86
C ARG A 16 -2.60 8.96 -9.95
N LEU A 17 -3.24 7.81 -9.77
CA LEU A 17 -4.36 7.36 -10.59
C LEU A 17 -5.67 7.72 -9.89
N THR A 18 -6.75 7.79 -10.63
CA THR A 18 -8.11 7.85 -10.07
C THR A 18 -8.78 6.50 -10.30
N LYS A 19 -9.15 5.79 -9.23
CA LYS A 19 -9.75 4.44 -9.26
C LYS A 19 -8.92 3.42 -10.06
N GLY A 20 -7.60 3.54 -10.01
CA GLY A 20 -6.68 2.67 -10.75
C GLY A 20 -6.69 2.82 -12.27
N ASP A 21 -7.33 3.85 -12.81
CA ASP A 21 -7.43 4.06 -14.25
C ASP A 21 -6.13 4.63 -14.82
N PHE A 22 -5.37 3.81 -15.56
CA PHE A 22 -4.12 4.21 -16.21
C PHE A 22 -4.29 5.29 -17.31
N LEU A 23 -5.51 5.63 -17.69
CA LEU A 23 -5.82 6.75 -18.60
C LEU A 23 -6.02 8.07 -17.84
N ARG A 24 -6.17 8.02 -16.50
CA ARG A 24 -6.36 9.18 -15.62
C ARG A 24 -5.17 9.34 -14.69
N VAL A 25 -4.04 9.71 -15.27
CA VAL A 25 -2.75 9.89 -14.59
C VAL A 25 -2.51 11.37 -14.32
N GLU A 26 -2.32 11.73 -13.07
CA GLU A 26 -1.84 13.07 -12.67
C GLU A 26 -0.40 12.95 -12.20
N VAL A 27 0.50 13.78 -12.74
CA VAL A 27 1.91 13.83 -12.35
C VAL A 27 2.09 14.90 -11.26
N TYR A 28 2.65 14.50 -10.11
CA TYR A 28 2.90 15.39 -8.98
C TYR A 28 4.37 15.76 -8.80
N SER A 29 5.29 14.93 -9.28
CA SER A 29 6.72 15.22 -9.26
C SER A 29 7.47 14.41 -10.32
N GLU A 30 8.51 15.02 -10.87
CA GLU A 30 9.46 14.36 -11.75
C GLU A 30 10.49 13.52 -10.96
N ASP A 31 10.68 13.80 -9.66
CA ASP A 31 11.67 13.14 -8.81
C ASP A 31 11.03 12.45 -7.59
N PRO A 32 10.91 11.11 -7.60
CA PRO A 32 10.44 10.34 -6.45
C PRO A 32 11.34 10.44 -5.22
N ILE A 33 12.63 10.72 -5.38
CA ILE A 33 13.59 10.81 -4.29
C ILE A 33 13.33 12.06 -3.47
N ASP A 34 13.08 13.18 -4.13
CA ASP A 34 12.78 14.44 -3.44
C ASP A 34 11.46 14.34 -2.67
N VAL A 35 10.47 13.65 -3.22
CA VAL A 35 9.21 13.39 -2.53
C VAL A 35 9.43 12.52 -1.29
N ALA A 36 10.21 11.45 -1.40
CA ALA A 36 10.50 10.57 -0.26
C ALA A 36 11.23 11.32 0.88
N LYS A 37 12.21 12.19 0.55
CA LYS A 37 12.89 13.05 1.53
C LYS A 37 11.90 14.02 2.20
N LYS A 38 11.03 14.65 1.42
CA LYS A 38 9.98 15.53 1.95
C LYS A 38 9.08 14.81 2.95
N TRP A 39 8.69 13.58 2.67
CA TRP A 39 7.88 12.79 3.60
C TRP A 39 8.66 12.37 4.85
N GLN A 40 9.93 11.98 4.71
CA GLN A 40 10.80 11.74 5.85
C GLN A 40 10.93 12.98 6.74
N ASP A 41 11.17 14.16 6.15
CA ASP A 41 11.35 15.43 6.89
C ASP A 41 10.04 15.90 7.55
N ALA A 42 8.89 15.49 6.99
CA ALA A 42 7.58 15.67 7.62
C ALA A 42 7.34 14.74 8.81
N GLY A 43 8.21 13.74 9.04
CA GLY A 43 8.14 12.83 10.20
C GLY A 43 7.52 11.47 9.88
N ALA A 44 7.35 11.10 8.61
CA ALA A 44 6.88 9.76 8.24
C ALA A 44 7.80 8.69 8.83
N LYS A 45 7.21 7.62 9.41
CA LYS A 45 7.92 6.48 9.99
C LYS A 45 7.98 5.26 9.05
N LEU A 46 7.20 5.31 7.96
CA LEU A 46 7.16 4.34 6.88
C LEU A 46 6.69 5.06 5.62
N ILE A 47 7.21 4.71 4.46
CA ILE A 47 6.75 5.22 3.16
C ILE A 47 6.27 4.03 2.32
N HIS A 48 5.04 4.13 1.80
CA HIS A 48 4.48 3.17 0.86
C HIS A 48 4.86 3.53 -0.57
N VAL A 49 5.52 2.63 -1.30
CA VAL A 49 5.99 2.87 -2.67
C VAL A 49 5.41 1.80 -3.60
N VAL A 50 4.82 2.22 -4.71
CA VAL A 50 4.25 1.33 -5.72
C VAL A 50 4.86 1.58 -7.09
N ASP A 51 5.39 0.53 -7.72
CA ASP A 51 5.73 0.53 -9.14
C ASP A 51 4.48 0.19 -9.96
N LEU A 52 3.78 1.21 -10.46
CA LEU A 52 2.55 1.03 -11.26
C LEU A 52 2.82 0.34 -12.60
N ASP A 53 3.95 0.63 -13.23
CA ASP A 53 4.35 -0.07 -14.46
C ASP A 53 4.65 -1.54 -14.15
N GLY A 54 5.33 -1.78 -13.03
CA GLY A 54 5.59 -3.12 -12.53
C GLY A 54 4.30 -3.90 -12.24
N ALA A 55 3.35 -3.28 -11.56
CA ALA A 55 2.04 -3.87 -11.28
C ALA A 55 1.30 -4.27 -12.57
N ARG A 56 1.36 -3.41 -13.58
CA ARG A 56 0.71 -3.62 -14.88
C ARG A 56 1.36 -4.73 -15.72
N TYR A 57 2.70 -4.73 -15.78
CA TYR A 57 3.43 -5.62 -16.68
C TYR A 57 4.00 -6.87 -15.98
N GLY A 58 3.93 -6.93 -14.65
CA GLY A 58 4.40 -8.07 -13.86
C GLY A 58 5.91 -8.20 -13.77
N THR A 59 6.63 -7.08 -13.87
CA THR A 59 8.10 -7.03 -13.78
C THR A 59 8.51 -5.76 -13.06
N LEU A 60 9.71 -5.72 -12.48
CA LEU A 60 10.23 -4.53 -11.78
C LEU A 60 10.69 -3.46 -12.80
N LYS A 61 9.76 -2.65 -13.30
CA LYS A 61 10.04 -1.62 -14.33
C LYS A 61 10.83 -0.43 -13.81
N ASN A 62 10.47 0.08 -12.61
CA ASN A 62 11.09 1.25 -12.00
C ASN A 62 12.11 0.88 -10.92
N PHE A 63 12.69 -0.34 -10.96
CA PHE A 63 13.58 -0.86 -9.92
C PHE A 63 14.75 0.07 -9.58
N GLU A 64 15.42 0.66 -10.58
CA GLU A 64 16.56 1.56 -10.34
C GLU A 64 16.16 2.84 -9.61
N VAL A 65 14.96 3.34 -9.86
CA VAL A 65 14.39 4.50 -9.14
C VAL A 65 14.14 4.10 -7.68
N VAL A 66 13.49 2.95 -7.45
CA VAL A 66 13.21 2.43 -6.11
C VAL A 66 14.50 2.17 -5.33
N ARG A 67 15.53 1.59 -5.97
CA ARG A 67 16.84 1.37 -5.36
C ARG A 67 17.52 2.68 -4.93
N LYS A 68 17.47 3.72 -5.75
CA LYS A 68 18.01 5.04 -5.43
C LYS A 68 17.22 5.68 -4.30
N LEU A 69 15.88 5.59 -4.33
CA LEU A 69 14.97 6.11 -3.32
C LEU A 69 15.26 5.44 -1.96
N ALA A 70 15.33 4.12 -1.89
CA ALA A 70 15.61 3.37 -0.67
C ALA A 70 16.96 3.75 -0.02
N LYS A 71 17.98 4.09 -0.82
CA LYS A 71 19.28 4.56 -0.33
C LYS A 71 19.30 6.02 0.09
N SER A 72 18.31 6.82 -0.31
CA SER A 72 18.29 8.28 -0.09
C SER A 72 17.59 8.70 1.21
N VAL A 73 16.82 7.82 1.82
CA VAL A 73 16.07 8.05 3.05
C VAL A 73 16.49 7.06 4.14
N LYS A 74 16.24 7.41 5.40
CA LYS A 74 16.50 6.54 6.57
C LYS A 74 15.23 5.84 7.06
N VAL A 75 14.08 6.37 6.69
CA VAL A 75 12.78 5.81 7.03
C VAL A 75 12.55 4.51 6.26
N PRO A 76 12.00 3.46 6.90
CA PRO A 76 11.65 2.22 6.23
C PRO A 76 10.72 2.44 5.02
N ILE A 77 10.87 1.57 4.03
CA ILE A 77 10.04 1.57 2.82
C ILE A 77 9.36 0.22 2.71
N GLU A 78 8.05 0.22 2.48
CA GLU A 78 7.32 -0.91 1.95
C GLU A 78 7.08 -0.71 0.44
N PHE A 79 7.34 -1.74 -0.34
CA PHE A 79 7.32 -1.65 -1.80
C PHE A 79 6.50 -2.75 -2.44
N GLY A 80 5.61 -2.37 -3.37
CA GLY A 80 4.81 -3.26 -4.18
C GLY A 80 4.86 -2.91 -5.67
N GLY A 81 4.33 -3.83 -6.48
CA GLY A 81 4.26 -3.68 -7.93
C GLY A 81 5.28 -4.53 -8.69
N GLY A 82 4.78 -5.53 -9.42
CA GLY A 82 5.57 -6.36 -10.31
C GLY A 82 6.37 -7.51 -9.68
N ILE A 83 6.25 -7.75 -8.38
CA ILE A 83 6.95 -8.82 -7.66
C ILE A 83 6.17 -10.12 -7.85
N ARG A 84 6.78 -11.12 -8.50
CA ARG A 84 6.13 -12.41 -8.83
C ARG A 84 6.92 -13.65 -8.47
N ASP A 85 8.16 -13.50 -8.01
CA ASP A 85 9.08 -14.60 -7.67
C ASP A 85 9.99 -14.22 -6.49
N GLU A 86 10.66 -15.21 -5.92
CA GLU A 86 11.58 -15.04 -4.78
C GLU A 86 12.84 -14.25 -5.16
N GLU A 87 13.30 -14.35 -6.40
CA GLU A 87 14.48 -13.61 -6.86
C GLU A 87 14.22 -12.10 -6.80
N ASN A 88 13.05 -11.65 -7.28
CA ASN A 88 12.64 -10.26 -7.20
C ASN A 88 12.44 -9.78 -5.76
N ILE A 89 11.94 -10.64 -4.85
CA ILE A 89 11.86 -10.31 -3.42
C ILE A 89 13.26 -10.07 -2.84
N ASN A 90 14.20 -11.00 -3.05
CA ASN A 90 15.59 -10.83 -2.60
C ASN A 90 16.21 -9.54 -3.15
N ARG A 91 16.08 -9.33 -4.45
CA ARG A 91 16.64 -8.16 -5.16
C ARG A 91 16.13 -6.84 -4.59
N VAL A 92 14.84 -6.76 -4.26
CA VAL A 92 14.22 -5.57 -3.67
C VAL A 92 14.69 -5.34 -2.23
N LEU A 93 14.77 -6.40 -1.41
CA LEU A 93 15.28 -6.31 -0.04
C LEU A 93 16.76 -5.91 0.00
N GLU A 94 17.60 -6.48 -0.88
CA GLU A 94 19.02 -6.12 -1.03
C GLU A 94 19.22 -4.67 -1.49
N ALA A 95 18.26 -4.11 -2.22
CA ALA A 95 18.27 -2.70 -2.62
C ALA A 95 18.04 -1.72 -1.45
N GLY A 96 17.60 -2.23 -0.28
CA GLY A 96 17.37 -1.44 0.94
C GLY A 96 15.89 -1.22 1.28
N VAL A 97 14.96 -1.84 0.55
CA VAL A 97 13.54 -1.86 0.91
C VAL A 97 13.34 -2.73 2.15
N SER A 98 12.50 -2.30 3.08
CA SER A 98 12.30 -2.97 4.37
C SER A 98 11.22 -4.06 4.31
N TYR A 99 10.15 -3.81 3.55
CA TYR A 99 9.02 -4.72 3.41
C TYR A 99 8.57 -4.84 1.96
N VAL A 100 8.14 -6.03 1.58
CA VAL A 100 7.66 -6.36 0.24
C VAL A 100 6.15 -6.58 0.27
N VAL A 101 5.42 -5.84 -0.56
CA VAL A 101 3.97 -5.93 -0.67
C VAL A 101 3.61 -6.82 -1.86
N LEU A 102 2.91 -7.92 -1.57
CA LEU A 102 2.41 -8.88 -2.56
C LEU A 102 0.91 -8.68 -2.74
N GLY A 103 0.49 -8.38 -3.98
CA GLY A 103 -0.92 -8.38 -4.38
C GLY A 103 -1.31 -9.72 -5.01
N THR A 104 -1.61 -9.73 -6.32
CA THR A 104 -2.07 -10.90 -7.10
C THR A 104 -1.31 -12.20 -6.82
N LYS A 105 0.01 -12.13 -6.61
CA LYS A 105 0.82 -13.33 -6.41
C LYS A 105 0.57 -14.01 -5.04
N ALA A 106 -0.01 -13.29 -4.08
CA ALA A 106 -0.42 -13.87 -2.79
C ALA A 106 -1.58 -14.88 -2.92
N LEU A 107 -2.29 -14.91 -4.06
CA LEU A 107 -3.31 -15.93 -4.36
C LEU A 107 -2.72 -17.32 -4.66
N ASP A 108 -1.43 -17.41 -4.95
CA ASP A 108 -0.71 -18.69 -5.09
C ASP A 108 -0.25 -19.15 -3.70
N GLU A 109 -1.05 -20.02 -3.07
CA GLU A 109 -0.80 -20.49 -1.70
C GLU A 109 0.58 -21.13 -1.52
N LYS A 110 1.08 -21.86 -2.52
CA LYS A 110 2.40 -22.52 -2.45
C LYS A 110 3.52 -21.50 -2.46
N PHE A 111 3.39 -20.51 -3.33
CA PHE A 111 4.34 -19.39 -3.37
C PHE A 111 4.30 -18.58 -2.10
N LEU A 112 3.10 -18.21 -1.63
CA LEU A 112 2.93 -17.44 -0.40
C LEU A 112 3.57 -18.15 0.80
N LYS A 113 3.30 -19.45 0.96
CA LYS A 113 3.92 -20.25 2.03
C LYS A 113 5.45 -20.23 1.95
N SER A 114 6.02 -20.49 0.76
CA SER A 114 7.47 -20.48 0.53
C SER A 114 8.11 -19.15 0.94
N VAL A 115 7.48 -18.02 0.54
CA VAL A 115 8.04 -16.70 0.83
C VAL A 115 7.85 -16.28 2.29
N LEU A 116 6.76 -16.69 2.94
CA LEU A 116 6.57 -16.46 4.37
C LEU A 116 7.57 -17.28 5.21
N ASP A 117 7.80 -18.54 4.87
CA ASP A 117 8.81 -19.38 5.54
C ASP A 117 10.23 -18.80 5.43
N LYS A 118 10.54 -18.10 4.33
CA LYS A 118 11.86 -17.56 4.05
C LYS A 118 12.06 -16.12 4.53
N PHE A 119 11.07 -15.26 4.38
CA PHE A 119 11.19 -13.82 4.61
C PHE A 119 10.38 -13.32 5.81
N GLY A 120 9.45 -14.14 6.34
CA GLY A 120 8.66 -13.83 7.53
C GLY A 120 7.91 -12.50 7.43
N ASP A 121 8.04 -11.69 8.47
CA ASP A 121 7.35 -10.39 8.62
C ASP A 121 7.76 -9.32 7.59
N LYS A 122 8.74 -9.61 6.73
CA LYS A 122 9.07 -8.71 5.62
C LYS A 122 8.04 -8.78 4.48
N ILE A 123 7.16 -9.79 4.49
CA ILE A 123 6.10 -9.94 3.50
C ILE A 123 4.81 -9.34 4.05
N ILE A 124 4.24 -8.41 3.30
CA ILE A 124 2.94 -7.79 3.52
C ILE A 124 2.04 -8.23 2.36
N VAL A 125 0.78 -8.55 2.62
CA VAL A 125 -0.18 -8.86 1.56
C VAL A 125 -1.12 -7.69 1.34
N SER A 126 -1.34 -7.28 0.09
CA SER A 126 -2.35 -6.31 -0.29
C SER A 126 -3.62 -7.00 -0.77
N ILE A 127 -4.76 -6.58 -0.21
CA ILE A 127 -6.10 -6.92 -0.64
C ILE A 127 -6.71 -5.68 -1.27
N ASP A 128 -6.71 -5.63 -2.59
CA ASP A 128 -7.31 -4.53 -3.33
C ASP A 128 -8.74 -4.95 -3.70
N SER A 129 -9.74 -4.28 -3.12
CA SER A 129 -11.16 -4.61 -3.29
C SER A 129 -11.81 -3.70 -4.33
N LYS A 130 -12.44 -4.32 -5.32
CA LYS A 130 -13.24 -3.63 -6.34
C LYS A 130 -14.57 -4.38 -6.49
N ASP A 131 -15.69 -3.66 -6.39
CA ASP A 131 -17.03 -4.24 -6.53
C ASP A 131 -17.23 -5.49 -5.63
N GLU A 132 -16.79 -5.38 -4.36
CA GLU A 132 -16.86 -6.44 -3.33
C GLU A 132 -16.06 -7.71 -3.64
N THR A 133 -15.14 -7.67 -4.60
CA THR A 133 -14.24 -8.78 -4.95
C THR A 133 -12.77 -8.33 -4.90
N VAL A 134 -11.87 -9.29 -4.70
CA VAL A 134 -10.42 -9.02 -4.75
C VAL A 134 -10.00 -8.73 -6.19
N ALA A 135 -9.43 -7.55 -6.41
CA ALA A 135 -8.89 -7.16 -7.71
C ALA A 135 -7.51 -7.77 -7.95
N VAL A 136 -7.20 -8.10 -9.18
CA VAL A 136 -5.94 -8.72 -9.61
C VAL A 136 -5.34 -7.98 -10.81
N CYS A 137 -4.11 -8.35 -11.19
CA CYS A 137 -3.41 -7.79 -12.36
C CYS A 137 -3.32 -6.26 -12.34
N GLY A 138 -2.95 -5.66 -11.20
CA GLY A 138 -2.87 -4.20 -11.07
C GLY A 138 -4.23 -3.51 -11.25
N TRP A 139 -5.28 -4.12 -10.66
CA TRP A 139 -6.67 -3.66 -10.63
C TRP A 139 -7.41 -3.74 -11.99
N GLN A 140 -6.82 -4.41 -12.98
CA GLN A 140 -7.41 -4.53 -14.32
C GLN A 140 -8.50 -5.59 -14.41
N GLU A 141 -8.44 -6.59 -13.52
CA GLU A 141 -9.38 -7.71 -13.47
C GLU A 141 -9.96 -7.84 -12.08
N SER A 142 -11.24 -8.23 -12.00
CA SER A 142 -11.90 -8.62 -10.75
C SER A 142 -11.78 -10.12 -10.57
N GLY A 143 -11.28 -10.54 -9.40
CA GLY A 143 -11.29 -11.95 -9.01
C GLY A 143 -12.67 -12.38 -8.54
N ASN A 144 -12.80 -13.68 -8.23
CA ASN A 144 -14.04 -14.26 -7.66
C ASN A 144 -13.98 -14.41 -6.13
N THR A 145 -12.97 -13.85 -5.48
CA THR A 145 -12.72 -14.05 -4.05
C THR A 145 -13.28 -12.88 -3.25
N ASP A 146 -14.06 -13.19 -2.23
CA ASP A 146 -14.52 -12.21 -1.24
C ASP A 146 -13.34 -11.69 -0.40
N PRO A 147 -13.17 -10.37 -0.21
CA PRO A 147 -12.05 -9.79 0.53
C PRO A 147 -11.94 -10.27 1.98
N VAL A 148 -13.09 -10.47 2.67
CA VAL A 148 -13.14 -10.94 4.06
C VAL A 148 -12.69 -12.40 4.14
N LYS A 149 -13.14 -13.23 3.19
CA LYS A 149 -12.71 -14.62 3.12
C LYS A 149 -11.20 -14.69 2.85
N PHE A 150 -10.71 -13.89 1.93
CA PHE A 150 -9.28 -13.84 1.62
C PHE A 150 -8.45 -13.37 2.80
N ALA A 151 -8.89 -12.35 3.54
CA ALA A 151 -8.21 -11.90 4.76
C ALA A 151 -8.06 -13.01 5.80
N LYS A 152 -9.12 -13.83 6.01
CA LYS A 152 -9.07 -15.00 6.91
C LYS A 152 -8.11 -16.09 6.41
N GLU A 153 -8.01 -16.28 5.08
CA GLU A 153 -7.07 -17.22 4.49
C GLU A 153 -5.62 -16.74 4.69
N MET A 154 -5.38 -15.44 4.57
CA MET A 154 -4.06 -14.86 4.85
C MET A 154 -3.64 -15.02 6.32
N GLU A 155 -4.55 -14.80 7.26
CA GLU A 155 -4.31 -15.06 8.69
C GLU A 155 -3.91 -16.51 8.94
N LYS A 156 -4.64 -17.48 8.38
CA LYS A 156 -4.33 -18.91 8.49
C LYS A 156 -2.98 -19.29 7.87
N SER A 157 -2.57 -18.57 6.83
CA SER A 157 -1.28 -18.75 6.16
C SER A 157 -0.10 -18.16 6.94
N GLY A 158 -0.35 -17.41 8.03
CA GLY A 158 0.69 -16.81 8.86
C GLY A 158 1.11 -15.40 8.41
N VAL A 159 0.32 -14.72 7.57
CA VAL A 159 0.54 -13.32 7.24
C VAL A 159 0.33 -12.46 8.48
N SER A 160 1.30 -11.61 8.82
CA SER A 160 1.26 -10.74 10.01
C SER A 160 0.62 -9.37 9.74
N ARG A 161 0.66 -8.90 8.49
CA ARG A 161 0.15 -7.57 8.10
C ARG A 161 -0.56 -7.60 6.77
N LEU A 162 -1.73 -6.97 6.70
CA LEU A 162 -2.52 -6.74 5.49
C LEU A 162 -2.62 -5.26 5.16
N ILE A 163 -2.54 -4.91 3.87
CA ILE A 163 -3.02 -3.64 3.35
C ILE A 163 -4.37 -3.90 2.70
N TYR A 164 -5.41 -3.20 3.16
CA TYR A 164 -6.73 -3.25 2.54
C TYR A 164 -7.02 -1.96 1.79
N THR A 165 -7.18 -2.03 0.47
CA THR A 165 -7.49 -0.90 -0.41
C THR A 165 -8.88 -1.03 -1.00
N ASP A 166 -9.77 -0.04 -0.78
CA ASP A 166 -10.99 0.09 -1.57
C ASP A 166 -10.67 0.88 -2.85
N VAL A 167 -10.53 0.16 -3.98
CA VAL A 167 -10.18 0.72 -5.30
C VAL A 167 -11.23 1.71 -5.78
N SER A 168 -12.52 1.49 -5.45
CA SER A 168 -13.62 2.39 -5.84
C SER A 168 -13.50 3.77 -5.21
N LYS A 169 -12.79 3.87 -4.09
CA LYS A 169 -12.52 5.10 -3.33
C LYS A 169 -11.16 5.71 -3.64
N ASP A 170 -10.20 4.90 -4.14
CA ASP A 170 -8.83 5.38 -4.33
C ASP A 170 -8.75 6.55 -5.31
N GLY A 171 -8.01 7.60 -4.92
CA GLY A 171 -7.83 8.83 -5.68
C GLY A 171 -9.07 9.72 -5.83
N THR A 172 -10.22 9.40 -5.19
CA THR A 172 -11.48 10.16 -5.33
C THR A 172 -11.62 11.32 -4.35
N LEU A 173 -10.92 11.30 -3.22
CA LEU A 173 -11.09 12.26 -2.11
C LEU A 173 -12.53 12.31 -1.56
N GLN A 174 -13.24 11.17 -1.52
CA GLN A 174 -14.63 11.07 -1.06
C GLN A 174 -14.76 10.38 0.31
N GLY A 175 -13.67 10.25 1.04
CA GLY A 175 -13.60 9.49 2.28
C GLY A 175 -13.42 7.99 2.05
N PRO A 176 -12.81 7.28 3.02
CA PRO A 176 -12.58 5.84 2.95
C PRO A 176 -13.89 5.07 3.16
N ASN A 177 -13.89 3.80 2.76
CA ASN A 177 -15.01 2.90 3.02
C ASN A 177 -14.92 2.32 4.44
N PHE A 178 -15.36 3.09 5.44
CA PHE A 178 -15.32 2.69 6.84
C PHE A 178 -16.00 1.34 7.10
N PHE A 179 -17.12 1.08 6.42
CA PHE A 179 -17.88 -0.17 6.59
C PHE A 179 -17.07 -1.39 6.16
N ASN A 180 -16.41 -1.33 5.00
CA ASN A 180 -15.61 -2.45 4.52
C ASN A 180 -14.30 -2.60 5.33
N ILE A 181 -13.68 -1.49 5.75
CA ILE A 181 -12.53 -1.53 6.68
C ILE A 181 -12.93 -2.25 7.97
N GLU A 182 -14.06 -1.89 8.58
CA GLU A 182 -14.55 -2.52 9.80
C GLU A 182 -14.83 -4.01 9.62
N LYS A 183 -15.43 -4.43 8.48
CA LYS A 183 -15.62 -5.85 8.16
C LYS A 183 -14.30 -6.64 8.14
N ILE A 184 -13.22 -6.07 7.58
CA ILE A 184 -11.90 -6.71 7.54
C ILE A 184 -11.34 -6.81 8.96
N LEU A 185 -11.40 -5.73 9.74
CA LEU A 185 -10.92 -5.70 11.13
C LEU A 185 -11.67 -6.70 12.04
N ASP A 186 -12.98 -6.82 11.89
CA ASP A 186 -13.78 -7.76 12.66
C ASP A 186 -13.57 -9.23 12.22
N ALA A 187 -12.98 -9.45 11.05
CA ALA A 187 -12.80 -10.77 10.48
C ALA A 187 -11.46 -11.43 10.82
N THR A 188 -10.44 -10.67 11.20
CA THR A 188 -9.06 -11.14 11.43
C THR A 188 -8.42 -10.46 12.63
N ASN A 189 -7.37 -11.08 13.17
CA ASN A 189 -6.51 -10.48 14.19
C ASN A 189 -5.16 -10.01 13.61
N ILE A 190 -5.02 -9.96 12.28
CA ILE A 190 -3.83 -9.47 11.60
C ILE A 190 -3.78 -7.94 11.73
N GLU A 191 -2.58 -7.36 11.78
CA GLU A 191 -2.42 -5.92 11.62
C GLU A 191 -2.95 -5.46 10.25
N VAL A 192 -3.94 -4.56 10.26
CA VAL A 192 -4.53 -4.01 9.03
C VAL A 192 -4.05 -2.59 8.81
N VAL A 193 -3.65 -2.30 7.58
CA VAL A 193 -3.39 -0.94 7.07
C VAL A 193 -4.50 -0.60 6.08
N ALA A 194 -5.26 0.47 6.32
CA ALA A 194 -6.33 0.91 5.43
C ALA A 194 -5.80 1.83 4.33
N SER A 195 -6.33 1.69 3.13
CA SER A 195 -5.98 2.49 1.96
C SER A 195 -7.21 2.82 1.09
N GLY A 196 -7.11 3.91 0.35
CA GLY A 196 -8.14 4.36 -0.60
C GLY A 196 -9.15 5.35 -0.03
N GLY A 197 -9.26 6.51 -0.69
CA GLY A 197 -10.29 7.51 -0.45
C GLY A 197 -10.07 8.52 0.66
N ILE A 198 -9.08 8.34 1.54
CA ILE A 198 -8.82 9.26 2.64
C ILE A 198 -8.68 10.69 2.12
N SER A 199 -9.47 11.63 2.68
CA SER A 199 -9.65 12.96 2.12
C SER A 199 -9.47 14.10 3.13
N SER A 200 -9.54 13.82 4.44
CA SER A 200 -9.52 14.83 5.48
C SER A 200 -8.87 14.32 6.77
N VAL A 201 -8.53 15.24 7.68
CA VAL A 201 -8.05 14.91 9.03
C VAL A 201 -9.16 14.24 9.84
N GLU A 202 -10.44 14.58 9.60
CA GLU A 202 -11.59 13.93 10.21
C GLU A 202 -11.67 12.44 9.86
N ASP A 203 -11.37 12.07 8.62
CA ASP A 203 -11.27 10.66 8.22
C ASP A 203 -10.20 9.95 9.06
N LEU A 204 -9.04 10.58 9.24
CA LEU A 204 -7.93 10.03 10.04
C LEU A 204 -8.31 9.88 11.52
N ARG A 205 -9.00 10.87 12.13
CA ARG A 205 -9.48 10.81 13.50
C ARG A 205 -10.47 9.66 13.67
N ARG A 206 -11.39 9.47 12.74
CA ARG A 206 -12.34 8.36 12.77
C ARG A 206 -11.63 7.02 12.63
N LEU A 207 -10.66 6.89 11.70
CA LEU A 207 -9.85 5.67 11.55
C LEU A 207 -9.02 5.38 12.80
N LYS A 208 -8.50 6.41 13.49
CA LYS A 208 -7.78 6.25 14.78
C LYS A 208 -8.62 5.51 15.82
N SER A 209 -9.93 5.67 15.83
CA SER A 209 -10.82 4.94 16.75
C SER A 209 -10.82 3.42 16.52
N TYR A 210 -10.41 2.95 15.34
CA TYR A 210 -10.31 1.52 15.00
C TYR A 210 -8.97 0.89 15.40
N GLU A 211 -8.02 1.65 15.95
CA GLU A 211 -6.72 1.13 16.39
C GLU A 211 -6.86 -0.05 17.35
N LYS A 212 -7.83 0.04 18.30
CA LYS A 212 -8.12 -1.05 19.24
C LYS A 212 -8.71 -2.31 18.58
N LYS A 213 -9.19 -2.20 17.34
CA LYS A 213 -9.69 -3.32 16.53
C LYS A 213 -8.60 -3.93 15.64
N GLY A 214 -7.36 -3.43 15.68
CA GLY A 214 -6.23 -3.94 14.86
C GLY A 214 -5.87 -3.06 13.68
N LEU A 215 -6.43 -1.83 13.56
CA LEU A 215 -5.97 -0.89 12.53
C LEU A 215 -4.59 -0.33 12.90
N ALA A 216 -3.54 -0.87 12.29
CA ALA A 216 -2.15 -0.50 12.55
C ALA A 216 -1.74 0.81 11.85
N GLY A 217 -2.30 1.08 10.67
CA GLY A 217 -1.95 2.25 9.89
C GLY A 217 -2.96 2.63 8.82
N VAL A 218 -2.70 3.78 8.19
CA VAL A 218 -3.46 4.29 7.05
C VAL A 218 -2.52 4.81 5.99
N ILE A 219 -2.72 4.40 4.74
CA ILE A 219 -1.98 4.91 3.59
C ILE A 219 -2.72 6.14 3.06
N VAL A 220 -2.01 7.26 2.99
CA VAL A 220 -2.53 8.52 2.49
C VAL A 220 -1.76 8.94 1.24
N GLY A 221 -2.46 9.03 0.12
CA GLY A 221 -1.90 9.44 -1.15
C GLY A 221 -2.38 10.84 -1.56
N LYS A 222 -3.35 10.92 -2.46
CA LYS A 222 -3.81 12.14 -3.14
C LYS A 222 -4.08 13.30 -2.18
N ALA A 223 -4.66 13.06 -1.00
CA ALA A 223 -4.98 14.11 -0.03
C ALA A 223 -3.77 14.92 0.45
N ILE A 224 -2.58 14.29 0.55
CA ILE A 224 -1.35 15.00 0.92
C ILE A 224 -0.85 15.85 -0.26
N TYR A 225 -0.86 15.30 -1.47
CA TYR A 225 -0.43 16.01 -2.68
C TYR A 225 -1.32 17.21 -2.99
N GLU A 226 -2.63 17.10 -2.76
CA GLU A 226 -3.62 18.16 -2.95
C GLU A 226 -3.67 19.17 -1.78
N GLY A 227 -2.82 19.00 -0.75
CA GLY A 227 -2.81 19.88 0.42
C GLY A 227 -4.08 19.83 1.28
N LYS A 228 -4.89 18.76 1.14
CA LYS A 228 -6.08 18.53 2.00
C LYS A 228 -5.69 18.06 3.39
N ILE A 229 -4.53 17.38 3.48
CA ILE A 229 -3.93 16.91 4.72
C ILE A 229 -2.48 17.40 4.71
N ASP A 230 -2.10 18.20 5.71
CA ASP A 230 -0.68 18.43 6.02
C ASP A 230 -0.14 17.20 6.75
N LEU A 231 0.85 16.54 6.15
CA LEU A 231 1.40 15.27 6.67
C LEU A 231 2.04 15.47 8.06
N LYS A 232 2.79 16.56 8.24
CA LYS A 232 3.50 16.84 9.50
C LYS A 232 2.54 17.07 10.65
N ASP A 233 1.49 17.86 10.41
CA ASP A 233 0.47 18.14 11.41
C ASP A 233 -0.36 16.91 11.72
N ALA A 234 -0.74 16.12 10.72
CA ALA A 234 -1.49 14.89 10.90
C ALA A 234 -0.69 13.85 11.70
N ILE A 235 0.60 13.67 11.42
CA ILE A 235 1.47 12.77 12.20
C ILE A 235 1.58 13.26 13.64
N LYS A 236 1.81 14.55 13.87
CA LYS A 236 1.92 15.11 15.22
C LYS A 236 0.67 14.90 16.05
N GLU A 237 -0.51 14.94 15.42
CA GLU A 237 -1.80 14.81 16.11
C GLU A 237 -2.18 13.34 16.35
N LEU A 238 -1.89 12.43 15.41
CA LEU A 238 -2.58 11.13 15.35
C LEU A 238 -1.66 9.91 15.34
N ASP A 239 -0.35 10.07 15.12
CA ASP A 239 0.60 8.93 15.01
C ASP A 239 1.44 8.61 16.30
#